data_cda9b04770fa052873679192172439b5
#
_entry.id   cda9b04770fa052873679192172439b5
#
_cell.length_a   1.000
_cell.length_b   1.000
_cell.length_c   1.000
_cell.angle_alpha   90.00
_cell.angle_beta   90.00
_cell.angle_gamma   90.00
#
_symmetry.space_group_name_H-M   'P 1'
#
loop_
_entity.id
_entity.type
_entity.pdbx_description
1 polymer ?
#
loop_
_entity_poly.entity_id
_entity_poly.type
_entity_poly.pdbx_seq_one_letter_code
_entity_poly.pdbx_strand_id
1 'polypeptide(L)' 'MPVVSIKLAGSLSREQKKKIAEEITDTLERHALKPRRYTYIAFEELPDENWAIAGQLLDEEDS' A
#
# COMPACT_ATOMS: atom_id res chain seq x y z
N MET A 1 -1.80 -11.54 -14.47
CA MET A 1 -0.72 -10.76 -13.82
C MET A 1 -1.33 -9.89 -12.75
N PRO A 2 -1.22 -10.27 -11.47
CA PRO A 2 -1.81 -9.46 -10.41
C PRO A 2 -1.04 -8.17 -10.18
N VAL A 3 -1.78 -7.10 -9.97
CA VAL A 3 -1.21 -5.81 -9.64
C VAL A 3 -1.90 -5.32 -8.37
N VAL A 4 -1.11 -5.05 -7.34
CA VAL A 4 -1.62 -4.57 -6.07
C VAL A 4 -1.11 -3.14 -5.84
N SER A 5 -2.02 -2.26 -5.51
CA SER A 5 -1.66 -0.87 -5.24
C SER A 5 -2.00 -0.56 -3.79
N ILE A 6 -1.02 -0.08 -3.05
CA ILE A 6 -1.20 0.27 -1.64
C ILE A 6 -0.97 1.77 -1.49
N LYS A 7 -2.04 2.47 -1.15
CA LYS A 7 -1.95 3.91 -0.89
C LYS A 7 -2.04 4.12 0.60
N LEU A 8 -1.16 4.95 1.11
CA LEU A 8 -1.17 5.21 2.55
C LEU A 8 -0.72 6.63 2.85
N ALA A 9 -1.16 7.13 4.00
CA ALA A 9 -0.67 8.38 4.51
C ALA A 9 0.58 8.09 5.32
N GLY A 10 1.56 8.97 5.22
CA GLY A 10 2.81 8.75 5.93
C GLY A 10 3.79 7.95 5.10
N SER A 11 4.77 7.37 5.77
CA SER A 11 5.82 6.66 5.08
C SER A 11 6.18 5.36 5.81
N LEU A 12 6.69 4.44 5.04
CA LEU A 12 7.15 3.16 5.57
C LEU A 12 8.64 3.04 5.30
N SER A 13 9.35 2.32 6.15
CA SER A 13 10.74 2.02 5.89
C SER A 13 10.85 1.00 4.77
N ARG A 14 12.03 0.92 4.19
CA ARG A 14 12.27 -0.08 3.15
C ARG A 14 12.04 -1.49 3.66
N GLU A 15 12.42 -1.72 4.92
CA GLU A 15 12.25 -3.03 5.53
C GLU A 15 10.78 -3.39 5.70
N GLN A 16 9.97 -2.42 6.09
CA GLN A 16 8.53 -2.64 6.22
C GLN A 16 7.91 -2.94 4.87
N LYS A 17 8.29 -2.21 3.85
CA LYS A 17 7.77 -2.46 2.50
C LYS A 17 8.14 -3.85 2.01
N LYS A 18 9.37 -4.26 2.30
CA LYS A 18 9.84 -5.58 1.88
C LYS A 18 9.01 -6.69 2.51
N LYS A 19 8.75 -6.59 3.81
CA LYS A 19 7.95 -7.60 4.49
C LYS A 19 6.51 -7.62 4.02
N ILE A 20 5.93 -6.45 3.82
CA ILE A 20 4.57 -6.36 3.33
C ILE A 20 4.47 -6.98 1.94
N ALA A 21 5.43 -6.67 1.08
CA ALA A 21 5.43 -7.20 -0.27
C ALA A 21 5.54 -8.73 -0.26
N GLU A 22 6.40 -9.27 0.60
CA GLU A 22 6.56 -10.71 0.70
C GLU A 22 5.27 -11.39 1.15
N GLU A 23 4.61 -10.85 2.16
CA GLU A 23 3.41 -11.47 2.71
C GLU A 23 2.22 -11.37 1.78
N ILE A 24 2.06 -10.25 1.09
CA ILE A 24 0.99 -10.12 0.12
C ILE A 24 1.22 -11.06 -1.05
N THR A 25 2.46 -11.16 -1.51
CA THR A 25 2.79 -12.07 -2.59
C THR A 25 2.50 -13.52 -2.20
N ASP A 26 2.87 -13.89 -0.96
CA ASP A 26 2.57 -15.23 -0.45
C ASP A 26 1.08 -15.51 -0.45
N THR A 27 0.30 -14.54 -0.03
CA THR A 27 -1.15 -14.69 0.02
C THR A 27 -1.74 -14.93 -1.36
N LEU A 28 -1.30 -14.16 -2.33
CA LEU A 28 -1.80 -14.31 -3.69
C LEU A 28 -1.37 -15.64 -4.31
N GLU A 29 -0.18 -16.08 -3.97
CA GLU A 29 0.30 -17.36 -4.48
C GLU A 29 -0.51 -18.51 -3.89
N ARG A 30 -0.77 -18.48 -2.59
CA ARG A 30 -1.48 -19.56 -1.92
C ARG A 30 -2.96 -19.60 -2.24
N HIS A 31 -3.61 -18.45 -2.25
CA HIS A 31 -5.07 -18.41 -2.35
C HIS A 31 -5.57 -18.14 -3.76
N ALA A 32 -4.83 -17.38 -4.54
CA ALA A 32 -5.25 -17.06 -5.91
C ALA A 32 -4.47 -17.86 -6.94
N LEU A 33 -3.50 -18.67 -6.50
CA LEU A 33 -2.65 -19.49 -7.36
C LEU A 33 -1.95 -18.65 -8.43
N LYS A 34 -1.53 -17.44 -8.05
CA LYS A 34 -0.82 -16.57 -8.96
C LYS A 34 0.68 -16.67 -8.71
N PRO A 35 1.48 -16.95 -9.74
CA PRO A 35 2.93 -17.07 -9.55
C PRO A 35 3.52 -15.76 -9.04
N ARG A 36 4.39 -15.89 -8.04
CA ARG A 36 4.97 -14.71 -7.43
C ARG A 36 5.81 -13.89 -8.41
N ARG A 37 6.38 -14.52 -9.43
CA ARG A 37 7.21 -13.79 -10.38
C ARG A 37 6.40 -12.82 -11.26
N TYR A 38 5.08 -12.95 -11.27
CA TYR A 38 4.21 -12.07 -12.05
C TYR A 38 3.41 -11.10 -11.20
N THR A 39 3.63 -11.13 -9.89
CA THR A 39 2.88 -10.28 -8.98
C THR A 39 3.61 -8.95 -8.78
N TYR A 40 2.91 -7.87 -9.05
CA TYR A 40 3.46 -6.52 -8.89
C TYR A 40 2.76 -5.83 -7.74
N ILE A 41 3.55 -5.15 -6.90
CA ILE A 41 3.01 -4.40 -5.77
C ILE A 41 3.61 -3.01 -5.81
N ALA A 42 2.76 -2.00 -5.80
CA ALA A 42 3.20 -0.62 -5.79
C ALA A 42 2.79 0.04 -4.48
N PHE A 43 3.69 0.80 -3.90
CA PHE A 43 3.41 1.58 -2.70
C PHE A 43 3.34 3.04 -3.09
N GLU A 44 2.27 3.70 -2.71
CA GLU A 44 2.12 5.13 -2.94
C GLU A 44 2.00 5.82 -1.60
N GLU A 45 3.05 6.52 -1.23
CA GLU A 45 3.09 7.25 0.03
C GLU A 45 2.70 8.68 -0.26
N LEU A 46 1.54 9.07 0.24
CA LEU A 46 0.99 10.38 -0.03
C LEU A 46 0.98 11.22 1.25
N PRO A 47 1.42 12.47 1.17
CA PRO A 47 1.37 13.32 2.36
C PRO A 47 -0.07 13.59 2.75
N ASP A 48 -0.25 13.97 4.02
CA ASP A 48 -1.59 14.18 4.56
C ASP A 48 -2.39 15.21 3.76
N GLU A 49 -1.71 16.18 3.17
CA GLU A 49 -2.39 17.18 2.37
C GLU A 49 -2.99 16.64 1.08
N ASN A 50 -2.61 15.42 0.71
CA ASN A 50 -3.13 14.77 -0.48
C ASN A 50 -4.31 13.86 -0.18
N TRP A 51 -4.76 13.83 1.07
CA TRP A 51 -5.89 13.03 1.48
C TRP A 51 -7.00 13.92 2.01
N ALA A 52 -8.22 13.55 1.72
CA ALA A 52 -9.37 14.27 2.25
C ALA A 52 -10.42 13.28 2.72
N ILE A 53 -11.08 13.61 3.80
CA ILE A 53 -12.22 12.86 4.28
C ILE A 53 -13.31 13.86 4.65
N ALA A 54 -14.52 13.62 4.17
CA ALA A 54 -15.65 14.52 4.43
C ALA A 54 -15.36 15.97 4.05
N GLY A 55 -14.55 16.16 3.00
CA GLY A 55 -14.22 17.50 2.53
C GLY A 55 -13.08 18.18 3.27
N GLN A 56 -12.48 17.51 4.23
CA GLN A 56 -11.37 18.07 5.00
C GLN A 56 -10.08 17.32 4.68
N LEU A 57 -9.01 18.08 4.50
CA LEU A 57 -7.70 17.47 4.29
C LEU A 57 -7.19 16.89 5.60
N LEU A 58 -6.45 15.80 5.50
CA LEU A 58 -5.98 15.12 6.71
C LEU A 58 -4.95 15.93 7.50
N ASP A 59 -4.30 16.91 6.86
CA ASP A 59 -3.35 17.75 7.57
C ASP A 59 -4.03 18.88 8.34
N GLU A 60 -5.34 19.04 8.19
CA GLU A 60 -6.06 20.05 8.94
C GLU A 60 -6.31 19.57 10.34
N GLU A 61 -6.01 20.43 11.29
CA GLU A 61 -6.23 20.08 12.67
C GLU A 61 -7.69 20.16 13.02
N ASP A 62 -8.16 19.06 13.56
CA ASP A 62 -9.52 18.96 14.01
C ASP A 62 -9.51 19.39 15.46
N SER A 63 -9.71 20.63 15.69
CA SER A 63 -9.69 21.12 17.06
C SER A 63 -11.02 20.92 17.76
#